data_84ac17b005b02f4073c5e4912534f00b
#
_entry.id   84ac17b005b02f4073c5e4912534f00b
#
_cell.length_a   1.000
_cell.length_b   1.000
_cell.length_c   1.000
_cell.angle_alpha   90.00
_cell.angle_beta   90.00
_cell.angle_gamma   90.00
#
_symmetry.space_group_name_H-M   'P 1'
#
loop_
_entity.id
_entity.type
_entity.pdbx_description
1 polymer ?
#
loop_
_entity_poly.entity_id
_entity_poly.type
_entity_poly.pdbx_seq_one_letter_code
_entity_poly.pdbx_strand_id
1 'polypeptide(L)'
;MRIEGEIATNTDPTGLWSLVVPLKPLAQGKSRLTGAAGVMLRPRLALAFAQDTVVAALSCRAVRDVVVVTDDPEAAAALAALGARTVPDEPAAGLNAALVHGERAVRDRRPAAAVAALNADLPALRPTELTRVLDFAAEFPRAFVTDVAGIGTTFLSASSGVELRPAFGGPSRARHLSSGAVEITSAGIDSVRQDVDTGDDLRAAVRLGVGPHTADRWATGVPARDR
;
A
#
# COMPACT_ATOMS: atom_id res chain seq x y z
N MET A 1 9.83 -44.64 30.24
CA MET A 1 9.57 -43.20 30.47
C MET A 1 9.67 -42.51 29.11
N ARG A 2 8.53 -42.35 28.41
CA ARG A 2 8.46 -41.68 27.08
C ARG A 2 8.27 -40.19 27.35
N ILE A 3 9.17 -39.39 26.83
CA ILE A 3 9.01 -37.94 26.77
C ILE A 3 8.42 -37.66 25.38
N GLU A 4 7.10 -37.52 25.29
CA GLU A 4 6.44 -36.95 24.11
C GLU A 4 6.66 -35.46 24.15
N GLY A 5 7.63 -34.99 23.34
CA GLY A 5 7.79 -33.60 23.03
C GLY A 5 6.69 -33.19 22.03
N GLU A 6 5.68 -32.53 22.53
CA GLU A 6 4.65 -31.87 21.69
C GLU A 6 5.33 -30.72 20.94
N ILE A 7 5.70 -31.00 19.69
CA ILE A 7 6.11 -29.95 18.75
C ILE A 7 4.82 -29.17 18.43
N ALA A 8 4.66 -28.04 19.10
CA ALA A 8 3.64 -27.05 18.70
C ALA A 8 3.93 -26.64 17.25
N THR A 9 3.28 -27.29 16.29
CA THR A 9 3.22 -26.84 14.93
C THR A 9 2.38 -25.56 14.93
N ASN A 10 3.06 -24.42 15.09
CA ASN A 10 2.49 -23.12 14.80
C ASN A 10 2.30 -23.06 13.28
N THR A 11 1.25 -23.66 12.78
CA THR A 11 0.81 -23.57 11.40
C THR A 11 0.21 -22.19 11.21
N ASP A 12 1.09 -21.21 11.03
CA ASP A 12 0.72 -19.94 10.43
C ASP A 12 0.09 -20.27 9.06
N PRO A 13 -1.18 -19.84 8.77
CA PRO A 13 -1.80 -20.21 7.52
C PRO A 13 -0.91 -19.74 6.37
N THR A 14 -0.28 -20.72 5.71
CA THR A 14 0.62 -20.51 4.59
C THR A 14 -0.15 -19.81 3.47
N GLY A 15 0.39 -18.71 2.97
CA GLY A 15 -0.16 -17.99 1.83
C GLY A 15 -0.78 -16.64 2.11
N LEU A 16 -0.78 -16.12 3.36
CA LEU A 16 -1.24 -14.77 3.64
C LEU A 16 -0.08 -13.76 3.66
N TRP A 17 -0.32 -12.61 3.05
CA TRP A 17 0.66 -11.53 2.91
C TRP A 17 0.56 -10.51 4.05
N SER A 18 1.70 -10.00 4.49
CA SER A 18 1.78 -8.78 5.32
C SER A 18 2.07 -7.59 4.42
N LEU A 19 1.20 -6.60 4.44
CA LEU A 19 1.39 -5.40 3.61
C LEU A 19 2.09 -4.31 4.43
N VAL A 20 3.05 -3.63 3.80
CA VAL A 20 3.72 -2.43 4.33
C VAL A 20 3.26 -1.23 3.52
N VAL A 21 2.66 -0.28 4.18
CA VAL A 21 2.12 0.96 3.58
C VAL A 21 2.88 2.15 4.17
N PRO A 22 3.77 2.78 3.41
CA PRO A 22 4.48 3.97 3.86
C PRO A 22 3.61 5.21 3.68
N LEU A 23 3.52 6.06 4.70
CA LEU A 23 2.76 7.29 4.64
C LEU A 23 3.57 8.45 5.22
N LYS A 24 3.96 9.39 4.37
CA LYS A 24 4.61 10.63 4.78
C LYS A 24 3.67 11.47 5.63
N PRO A 25 4.20 12.38 6.50
CA PRO A 25 3.37 13.35 7.20
C PRO A 25 2.39 14.04 6.25
N LEU A 26 1.11 14.10 6.62
CA LEU A 26 0.01 14.56 5.77
C LEU A 26 0.25 15.96 5.19
N ALA A 27 0.91 16.84 5.95
CA ALA A 27 1.26 18.17 5.50
C ALA A 27 2.25 18.21 4.32
N GLN A 28 3.06 17.15 4.15
CA GLN A 28 4.07 17.04 3.10
C GLN A 28 3.58 16.33 1.84
N GLY A 29 2.41 15.66 1.92
CA GLY A 29 1.84 14.88 0.83
C GLY A 29 1.14 15.71 -0.25
N LYS A 30 1.06 15.17 -1.48
CA LYS A 30 0.15 15.60 -2.54
C LYS A 30 0.25 17.07 -2.98
N SER A 31 1.47 17.62 -3.05
CA SER A 31 1.71 19.01 -3.48
C SER A 31 1.12 19.34 -4.87
N ARG A 32 0.99 18.36 -5.78
CA ARG A 32 0.44 18.51 -7.13
C ARG A 32 -1.09 18.54 -7.20
N LEU A 33 -1.78 18.22 -6.11
CA LEU A 33 -3.25 18.35 -6.01
C LEU A 33 -3.74 19.80 -5.81
N THR A 34 -2.84 20.78 -5.76
CA THR A 34 -3.13 22.17 -5.35
C THR A 34 -4.18 22.87 -6.21
N GLY A 35 -4.29 22.54 -7.52
CA GLY A 35 -5.28 23.15 -8.42
C GLY A 35 -6.70 22.64 -8.26
N ALA A 36 -6.88 21.40 -7.83
CA ALA A 36 -8.20 20.75 -7.76
C ALA A 36 -8.84 20.84 -6.36
N ALA A 37 -8.05 20.99 -5.29
CA ALA A 37 -8.56 20.80 -3.92
C ALA A 37 -8.21 21.92 -2.93
N GLY A 38 -7.42 22.93 -3.32
CA GLY A 38 -6.93 23.96 -2.39
C GLY A 38 -5.96 23.41 -1.33
N VAL A 39 -5.15 24.30 -0.74
CA VAL A 39 -4.06 23.92 0.21
C VAL A 39 -4.60 23.21 1.46
N MET A 40 -5.77 23.61 1.95
CA MET A 40 -6.36 23.08 3.19
C MET A 40 -6.99 21.69 3.05
N LEU A 41 -7.35 21.30 1.84
CA LEU A 41 -8.01 19.99 1.60
C LEU A 41 -6.99 18.87 1.35
N ARG A 42 -5.76 19.18 0.93
CA ARG A 42 -4.72 18.19 0.62
C ARG A 42 -4.41 17.19 1.74
N PRO A 43 -4.13 17.61 3.00
CA PRO A 43 -3.88 16.67 4.08
C PRO A 43 -5.06 15.74 4.34
N ARG A 44 -6.29 16.29 4.27
CA ARG A 44 -7.52 15.52 4.47
C ARG A 44 -7.77 14.50 3.36
N LEU A 45 -7.44 14.84 2.11
CA LEU A 45 -7.51 13.89 0.99
C LEU A 45 -6.42 12.83 1.11
N ALA A 46 -5.19 13.21 1.46
CA ALA A 46 -4.11 12.24 1.65
C ALA A 46 -4.47 11.20 2.73
N LEU A 47 -5.07 11.64 3.84
CA LEU A 47 -5.57 10.74 4.89
C LEU A 47 -6.72 9.87 4.36
N ALA A 48 -7.68 10.45 3.64
CA ALA A 48 -8.81 9.71 3.08
C ALA A 48 -8.36 8.62 2.09
N PHE A 49 -7.38 8.93 1.23
CA PHE A 49 -6.80 7.94 0.31
C PHE A 49 -6.15 6.78 1.08
N ALA A 50 -5.36 7.09 2.12
CA ALA A 50 -4.72 6.08 2.95
C ALA A 50 -5.75 5.23 3.70
N GLN A 51 -6.83 5.84 4.20
CA GLN A 51 -7.93 5.12 4.87
C GLN A 51 -8.62 4.14 3.91
N ASP A 52 -9.01 4.59 2.70
CA ASP A 52 -9.66 3.72 1.72
C ASP A 52 -8.71 2.59 1.25
N THR A 53 -7.43 2.91 1.03
CA THR A 53 -6.41 1.91 0.68
C THR A 53 -6.25 0.85 1.76
N VAL A 54 -6.14 1.27 3.02
CA VAL A 54 -5.96 0.36 4.17
C VAL A 54 -7.21 -0.49 4.40
N VAL A 55 -8.42 0.09 4.32
CA VAL A 55 -9.68 -0.66 4.44
C VAL A 55 -9.79 -1.73 3.36
N ALA A 56 -9.49 -1.37 2.10
CA ALA A 56 -9.52 -2.34 1.00
C ALA A 56 -8.46 -3.44 1.19
N ALA A 57 -7.25 -3.08 1.64
CA ALA A 57 -6.19 -4.03 1.91
C ALA A 57 -6.55 -5.01 3.04
N LEU A 58 -7.10 -4.52 4.16
CA LEU A 58 -7.56 -5.35 5.28
C LEU A 58 -8.75 -6.24 4.91
N SER A 59 -9.56 -5.83 3.93
CA SER A 59 -10.69 -6.61 3.40
C SER A 59 -10.26 -7.67 2.38
N CYS A 60 -8.99 -7.69 1.99
CA CYS A 60 -8.45 -8.66 1.02
C CYS A 60 -8.18 -9.99 1.73
N ARG A 61 -8.79 -11.09 1.25
CA ARG A 61 -8.66 -12.44 1.83
C ARG A 61 -7.23 -12.98 1.84
N ALA A 62 -6.37 -12.49 0.95
CA ALA A 62 -4.96 -12.89 0.86
C ALA A 62 -4.06 -12.06 1.78
N VAL A 63 -4.60 -11.07 2.49
CA VAL A 63 -3.87 -10.20 3.42
C VAL A 63 -4.12 -10.66 4.85
N ARG A 64 -3.04 -10.83 5.60
CA ARG A 64 -3.06 -11.14 7.04
C ARG A 64 -3.17 -9.87 7.88
N ASP A 65 -2.31 -8.91 7.59
CA ASP A 65 -2.22 -7.63 8.30
C ASP A 65 -1.62 -6.53 7.42
N VAL A 66 -1.86 -5.30 7.86
CA VAL A 66 -1.30 -4.10 7.23
C VAL A 66 -0.47 -3.36 8.28
N VAL A 67 0.78 -3.06 7.94
CA VAL A 67 1.71 -2.26 8.74
C VAL A 67 1.89 -0.92 8.05
N VAL A 68 1.47 0.14 8.70
CA VAL A 68 1.64 1.51 8.21
C VAL A 68 2.88 2.11 8.86
N VAL A 69 3.80 2.63 8.04
CA VAL A 69 5.01 3.32 8.51
C VAL A 69 4.78 4.82 8.37
N THR A 70 4.67 5.53 9.50
CA THR A 70 4.39 6.98 9.51
C THR A 70 4.79 7.64 10.81
N ASP A 71 5.27 8.89 10.74
CA ASP A 71 5.49 9.78 11.88
C ASP A 71 4.33 10.76 12.10
N ASP A 72 3.26 10.69 11.29
CA ASP A 72 2.09 11.54 11.45
C ASP A 72 1.15 10.95 12.50
N PRO A 73 0.95 11.61 13.66
CA PRO A 73 0.16 11.07 14.76
C PRO A 73 -1.34 10.98 14.42
N GLU A 74 -1.87 11.91 13.60
CA GLU A 74 -3.26 11.88 13.16
C GLU A 74 -3.49 10.66 12.23
N ALA A 75 -2.60 10.47 11.26
CA ALA A 75 -2.67 9.33 10.37
C ALA A 75 -2.48 8.01 11.12
N ALA A 76 -1.51 7.93 12.03
CA ALA A 76 -1.27 6.74 12.85
C ALA A 76 -2.52 6.35 13.65
N ALA A 77 -3.14 7.29 14.34
CA ALA A 77 -4.35 7.04 15.13
C ALA A 77 -5.53 6.62 14.24
N ALA A 78 -5.76 7.33 13.12
CA ALA A 78 -6.87 7.05 12.22
C ALA A 78 -6.74 5.68 11.56
N LEU A 79 -5.53 5.28 11.12
CA LEU A 79 -5.31 4.00 10.46
C LEU A 79 -5.27 2.82 11.44
N ALA A 80 -4.77 3.05 12.67
CA ALA A 80 -4.86 2.06 13.74
C ALA A 80 -6.32 1.77 14.13
N ALA A 81 -7.20 2.77 14.14
CA ALA A 81 -8.63 2.60 14.40
C ALA A 81 -9.33 1.72 13.33
N LEU A 82 -8.78 1.62 12.12
CA LEU A 82 -9.26 0.75 11.05
C LEU A 82 -8.71 -0.69 11.14
N GLY A 83 -7.78 -0.96 12.08
CA GLY A 83 -7.19 -2.27 12.28
C GLY A 83 -5.77 -2.44 11.72
N ALA A 84 -5.15 -1.40 11.17
CA ALA A 84 -3.76 -1.45 10.78
C ALA A 84 -2.84 -1.36 12.01
N ARG A 85 -1.68 -1.99 11.94
CA ARG A 85 -0.59 -1.76 12.88
C ARG A 85 0.25 -0.57 12.41
N THR A 86 0.50 0.38 13.26
CA THR A 86 1.35 1.53 12.94
C THR A 86 2.74 1.38 13.57
N VAL A 87 3.76 1.80 12.85
CA VAL A 87 5.15 1.91 13.33
C VAL A 87 5.71 3.28 12.93
N PRO A 88 6.53 3.93 13.76
CA PRO A 88 7.15 5.21 13.42
C PRO A 88 8.13 5.04 12.25
N ASP A 89 8.36 6.10 11.47
CA ASP A 89 9.40 6.14 10.43
C ASP A 89 10.74 6.51 11.05
N GLU A 90 11.29 5.63 11.90
CA GLU A 90 12.54 5.87 12.63
C GLU A 90 13.74 6.20 11.72
N PRO A 91 13.90 5.61 10.51
CA PRO A 91 14.98 6.02 9.63
C PRO A 91 14.86 7.47 9.14
N ALA A 92 13.61 8.00 8.99
CA ALA A 92 13.32 9.32 8.40
C ALA A 92 14.15 9.62 7.14
N ALA A 93 14.54 8.55 6.40
CA ALA A 93 15.47 8.58 5.28
C ALA A 93 14.76 8.36 3.92
N GLY A 94 13.46 8.58 3.90
CA GLY A 94 12.61 8.54 2.70
C GLY A 94 11.94 7.19 2.46
N LEU A 95 11.16 7.15 1.39
CA LEU A 95 10.20 6.10 1.08
C LEU A 95 10.78 4.67 1.14
N ASN A 96 11.93 4.45 0.51
CA ASN A 96 12.52 3.11 0.45
C ASN A 96 13.05 2.66 1.83
N ALA A 97 13.58 3.58 2.63
CA ALA A 97 14.03 3.29 3.99
C ALA A 97 12.84 2.95 4.90
N ALA A 98 11.73 3.69 4.79
CA ALA A 98 10.49 3.39 5.50
C ALA A 98 9.95 2.00 5.15
N LEU A 99 9.99 1.61 3.87
CA LEU A 99 9.58 0.28 3.42
C LEU A 99 10.46 -0.84 3.99
N VAL A 100 11.78 -0.65 4.00
CA VAL A 100 12.72 -1.61 4.62
C VAL A 100 12.48 -1.72 6.13
N HIS A 101 12.22 -0.59 6.81
CA HIS A 101 11.89 -0.57 8.23
C HIS A 101 10.57 -1.33 8.51
N GLY A 102 9.53 -1.08 7.72
CA GLY A 102 8.25 -1.80 7.82
C GLY A 102 8.39 -3.31 7.55
N GLU A 103 9.18 -3.71 6.55
CA GLU A 103 9.51 -5.11 6.29
C GLU A 103 10.16 -5.77 7.52
N ARG A 104 11.15 -5.12 8.13
CA ARG A 104 11.79 -5.60 9.36
C ARG A 104 10.77 -5.75 10.48
N ALA A 105 9.94 -4.74 10.73
CA ALA A 105 8.91 -4.76 11.76
C ALA A 105 7.89 -5.90 11.57
N VAL A 106 7.64 -6.35 10.33
CA VAL A 106 6.86 -7.56 10.03
C VAL A 106 7.67 -8.81 10.39
N ARG A 107 8.92 -8.93 9.89
CA ARG A 107 9.73 -10.14 9.99
C ARG A 107 10.28 -10.41 11.38
N ASP A 108 10.47 -9.38 12.20
CA ASP A 108 10.83 -9.55 13.62
C ASP A 108 9.75 -10.33 14.38
N ARG A 109 8.49 -10.21 13.96
CA ARG A 109 7.37 -10.95 14.55
C ARG A 109 7.11 -12.29 13.84
N ARG A 110 7.33 -12.33 12.54
CA ARG A 110 7.11 -13.50 11.67
C ARG A 110 8.24 -13.61 10.64
N PRO A 111 9.34 -14.27 10.99
CA PRO A 111 10.53 -14.36 10.13
C PRO A 111 10.25 -14.91 8.72
N ALA A 112 9.28 -15.83 8.61
CA ALA A 112 8.88 -16.44 7.34
C ALA A 112 7.75 -15.70 6.61
N ALA A 113 7.37 -14.48 7.01
CA ALA A 113 6.29 -13.74 6.36
C ALA A 113 6.64 -13.40 4.91
N ALA A 114 5.70 -13.64 4.00
CA ALA A 114 5.67 -12.98 2.69
C ALA A 114 5.24 -11.52 2.90
N VAL A 115 5.97 -10.57 2.31
CA VAL A 115 5.77 -9.14 2.53
C VAL A 115 5.55 -8.43 1.20
N ALA A 116 4.62 -7.47 1.17
CA ALA A 116 4.49 -6.60 0.02
C ALA A 116 4.37 -5.13 0.44
N ALA A 117 5.05 -4.25 -0.30
CA ALA A 117 4.86 -2.82 -0.24
C ALA A 117 3.66 -2.41 -1.09
N LEU A 118 2.83 -1.53 -0.57
CA LEU A 118 1.68 -0.97 -1.27
C LEU A 118 1.64 0.55 -1.06
N ASN A 119 1.45 1.32 -2.12
CA ASN A 119 1.28 2.76 -2.02
C ASN A 119 0.03 3.11 -1.17
N ALA A 120 0.11 4.20 -0.39
CA ALA A 120 -0.97 4.66 0.47
C ALA A 120 -2.08 5.44 -0.27
N ASP A 121 -1.92 5.71 -1.55
CA ASP A 121 -2.73 6.62 -2.35
C ASP A 121 -3.49 5.94 -3.48
N LEU A 122 -4.04 4.76 -3.18
CA LEU A 122 -4.87 3.94 -4.06
C LEU A 122 -6.35 3.97 -3.60
N PRO A 123 -7.03 5.14 -3.62
CA PRO A 123 -8.37 5.27 -3.02
C PRO A 123 -9.45 4.43 -3.72
N ALA A 124 -9.20 3.96 -4.93
CA ALA A 124 -10.09 3.09 -5.68
C ALA A 124 -9.74 1.59 -5.54
N LEU A 125 -8.79 1.23 -4.66
CA LEU A 125 -8.31 -0.15 -4.49
C LEU A 125 -9.46 -1.10 -4.20
N ARG A 126 -9.50 -2.22 -4.95
CA ARG A 126 -10.48 -3.29 -4.77
C ARG A 126 -9.84 -4.53 -4.16
N PRO A 127 -10.39 -5.08 -3.07
CA PRO A 127 -9.86 -6.30 -2.43
C PRO A 127 -9.72 -7.48 -3.41
N THR A 128 -10.64 -7.62 -4.36
CA THR A 128 -10.61 -8.70 -5.37
C THR A 128 -9.48 -8.54 -6.38
N GLU A 129 -9.14 -7.31 -6.77
CA GLU A 129 -8.02 -7.03 -7.67
C GLU A 129 -6.69 -7.21 -6.94
N LEU A 130 -6.60 -6.75 -5.68
CA LEU A 130 -5.45 -7.00 -4.82
C LEU A 130 -5.22 -8.51 -4.59
N THR A 131 -6.30 -9.30 -4.42
CA THR A 131 -6.19 -10.76 -4.34
C THR A 131 -5.53 -11.35 -5.59
N ARG A 132 -5.96 -10.95 -6.80
CA ARG A 132 -5.35 -11.43 -8.06
C ARG A 132 -3.86 -11.10 -8.15
N VAL A 133 -3.49 -9.88 -7.72
CA VAL A 133 -2.09 -9.46 -7.68
C VAL A 133 -1.29 -10.32 -6.72
N LEU A 134 -1.80 -10.58 -5.52
CA LEU A 134 -1.12 -11.37 -4.50
C LEU A 134 -1.04 -12.86 -4.87
N ASP A 135 -2.11 -13.41 -5.47
CA ASP A 135 -2.13 -14.79 -5.97
C ASP A 135 -1.06 -14.98 -7.07
N PHE A 136 -0.94 -14.03 -8.03
CA PHE A 136 0.11 -14.07 -9.05
C PHE A 136 1.52 -13.87 -8.43
N ALA A 137 1.65 -12.92 -7.50
CA ALA A 137 2.93 -12.63 -6.84
C ALA A 137 3.49 -13.83 -6.07
N ALA A 138 2.63 -14.73 -5.58
CA ALA A 138 3.03 -15.94 -4.86
C ALA A 138 3.83 -16.94 -5.72
N GLU A 139 3.75 -16.83 -7.05
CA GLU A 139 4.50 -17.69 -7.99
C GLU A 139 5.97 -17.25 -8.16
N PHE A 140 6.35 -16.07 -7.67
CA PHE A 140 7.66 -15.49 -7.92
C PHE A 140 8.36 -15.08 -6.61
N PRO A 141 9.70 -15.12 -6.59
CA PRO A 141 10.46 -14.59 -5.46
C PRO A 141 10.15 -13.11 -5.19
N ARG A 142 10.02 -12.31 -6.26
CA ARG A 142 9.64 -10.90 -6.21
C ARG A 142 8.80 -10.54 -7.43
N ALA A 143 7.72 -9.79 -7.21
CA ALA A 143 6.87 -9.29 -8.29
C ALA A 143 6.42 -7.86 -7.99
N PHE A 144 6.03 -7.10 -9.02
CA PHE A 144 5.56 -5.72 -8.84
C PHE A 144 4.47 -5.36 -9.84
N VAL A 145 3.69 -4.33 -9.48
CA VAL A 145 2.71 -3.68 -10.36
C VAL A 145 3.17 -2.27 -10.65
N THR A 146 3.16 -1.90 -11.93
CA THR A 146 3.44 -0.52 -12.36
C THR A 146 2.20 0.36 -12.22
N ASP A 147 2.40 1.69 -12.04
CA ASP A 147 1.36 2.69 -12.09
C ASP A 147 0.67 2.74 -13.48
N VAL A 148 -0.39 3.52 -13.61
CA VAL A 148 -1.11 3.71 -14.90
C VAL A 148 -0.20 4.34 -15.95
N ALA A 149 0.73 5.20 -15.56
CA ALA A 149 1.68 5.83 -16.47
C ALA A 149 2.74 4.86 -17.01
N GLY A 150 2.90 3.68 -16.42
CA GLY A 150 3.90 2.69 -16.80
C GLY A 150 5.34 3.09 -16.46
N ILE A 151 5.54 4.01 -15.52
CA ILE A 151 6.84 4.57 -15.13
C ILE A 151 7.17 4.24 -13.67
N GLY A 152 6.21 4.44 -12.79
CA GLY A 152 6.29 4.18 -11.36
C GLY A 152 5.94 2.75 -10.97
N THR A 153 5.76 2.53 -9.69
CA THR A 153 5.37 1.27 -9.08
C THR A 153 4.40 1.56 -7.94
N THR A 154 3.30 0.85 -7.88
CA THR A 154 2.29 0.98 -6.83
C THR A 154 2.33 -0.18 -5.83
N PHE A 155 2.86 -1.33 -6.25
CA PHE A 155 2.96 -2.56 -5.47
C PHE A 155 4.30 -3.26 -5.76
N LEU A 156 4.93 -3.81 -4.72
CA LEU A 156 6.13 -4.67 -4.82
C LEU A 156 6.06 -5.76 -3.76
N SER A 157 6.27 -7.01 -4.14
CA SER A 157 6.24 -8.16 -3.25
C SER A 157 7.59 -8.87 -3.12
N ALA A 158 7.75 -9.56 -2.00
CA ALA A 158 8.81 -10.53 -1.76
C ALA A 158 8.24 -11.73 -1.01
N SER A 159 8.47 -12.93 -1.53
CA SER A 159 8.07 -14.19 -0.91
C SER A 159 8.82 -14.44 0.41
N SER A 160 8.43 -15.47 1.14
CA SER A 160 9.11 -15.89 2.37
C SER A 160 10.62 -16.06 2.15
N GLY A 161 11.43 -15.50 3.05
CA GLY A 161 12.88 -15.59 3.00
C GLY A 161 13.57 -14.70 1.95
N VAL A 162 12.82 -13.95 1.14
CA VAL A 162 13.34 -13.03 0.12
C VAL A 162 13.21 -11.59 0.60
N GLU A 163 14.27 -10.78 0.45
CA GLU A 163 14.24 -9.34 0.78
C GLU A 163 13.40 -8.55 -0.23
N LEU A 164 12.65 -7.57 0.25
CA LEU A 164 11.80 -6.72 -0.60
C LEU A 164 12.60 -5.87 -1.60
N ARG A 165 13.73 -5.30 -1.17
CA ARG A 165 14.61 -4.43 -1.98
C ARG A 165 13.85 -3.33 -2.71
N PRO A 166 13.16 -2.45 -2.00
CA PRO A 166 12.35 -1.41 -2.62
C PRO A 166 13.21 -0.37 -3.33
N ALA A 167 12.77 0.04 -4.52
CA ALA A 167 13.42 1.06 -5.35
C ALA A 167 12.38 2.03 -5.93
N PHE A 168 11.40 2.41 -5.11
CA PHE A 168 10.31 3.34 -5.46
C PHE A 168 10.81 4.76 -5.75
N GLY A 169 9.96 5.56 -6.41
CA GLY A 169 10.23 6.94 -6.82
C GLY A 169 10.81 7.05 -8.24
N GLY A 170 10.47 8.11 -9.00
CA GLY A 170 10.87 8.29 -10.38
C GLY A 170 10.63 7.04 -11.25
N PRO A 171 11.58 6.63 -12.13
CA PRO A 171 11.40 5.48 -13.01
C PRO A 171 11.58 4.14 -12.27
N SER A 172 10.78 3.90 -11.23
CA SER A 172 10.90 2.71 -10.37
C SER A 172 10.56 1.40 -11.10
N ARG A 173 9.70 1.42 -12.11
CA ARG A 173 9.44 0.26 -12.98
C ARG A 173 10.75 -0.31 -13.55
N ALA A 174 11.56 0.53 -14.17
CA ALA A 174 12.82 0.11 -14.76
C ALA A 174 13.79 -0.46 -13.72
N ARG A 175 13.85 0.14 -12.52
CA ARG A 175 14.72 -0.34 -11.43
C ARG A 175 14.24 -1.68 -10.87
N HIS A 176 12.94 -1.88 -10.69
CA HIS A 176 12.42 -3.16 -10.22
C HIS A 176 12.65 -4.28 -11.25
N LEU A 177 12.43 -4.02 -12.55
CA LEU A 177 12.80 -4.95 -13.62
C LEU A 177 14.29 -5.30 -13.58
N SER A 178 15.18 -4.30 -13.52
CA SER A 178 16.64 -4.52 -13.47
C SER A 178 17.08 -5.29 -12.22
N SER A 179 16.31 -5.23 -11.12
CA SER A 179 16.56 -5.99 -9.88
C SER A 179 16.06 -7.43 -9.92
N GLY A 180 15.48 -7.87 -11.04
CA GLY A 180 14.95 -9.23 -11.22
C GLY A 180 13.54 -9.44 -10.65
N ALA A 181 12.81 -8.40 -10.30
CA ALA A 181 11.38 -8.52 -9.94
C ALA A 181 10.54 -8.70 -11.22
N VAL A 182 9.53 -9.56 -11.15
CA VAL A 182 8.62 -9.87 -12.28
C VAL A 182 7.49 -8.83 -12.32
N GLU A 183 7.24 -8.24 -13.49
CA GLU A 183 6.12 -7.32 -13.67
C GLU A 183 4.80 -8.08 -13.82
N ILE A 184 3.81 -7.73 -13.01
CA ILE A 184 2.45 -8.26 -13.11
C ILE A 184 1.68 -7.41 -14.12
N THR A 185 1.32 -8.02 -15.26
CA THR A 185 0.61 -7.36 -16.38
C THR A 185 -0.81 -7.90 -16.58
N SER A 186 -1.35 -8.63 -15.59
CA SER A 186 -2.67 -9.23 -15.65
C SER A 186 -3.77 -8.19 -15.90
N ALA A 187 -4.81 -8.56 -16.63
CA ALA A 187 -6.01 -7.75 -16.77
C ALA A 187 -6.84 -7.73 -15.48
N GLY A 188 -7.61 -6.66 -15.26
CA GLY A 188 -8.51 -6.53 -14.12
C GLY A 188 -7.78 -6.29 -12.79
N ILE A 189 -6.72 -5.47 -12.83
CA ILE A 189 -5.98 -4.96 -11.67
C ILE A 189 -5.85 -3.43 -11.71
N ASP A 190 -6.78 -2.76 -12.41
CA ASP A 190 -6.71 -1.33 -12.68
C ASP A 190 -6.69 -0.49 -11.39
N SER A 191 -7.42 -0.92 -10.36
CA SER A 191 -7.46 -0.22 -9.07
C SER A 191 -6.16 -0.33 -8.28
N VAL A 192 -5.33 -1.34 -8.54
CA VAL A 192 -4.00 -1.47 -7.93
C VAL A 192 -2.98 -0.55 -8.61
N ARG A 193 -3.24 -0.16 -9.85
CA ARG A 193 -2.37 0.70 -10.65
C ARG A 193 -2.68 2.18 -10.51
N GLN A 194 -3.92 2.53 -10.10
CA GLN A 194 -4.43 3.89 -10.09
C GLN A 194 -4.08 4.60 -8.78
N ASP A 195 -2.86 5.07 -8.67
CA ASP A 195 -2.47 6.02 -7.63
C ASP A 195 -2.94 7.44 -7.98
N VAL A 196 -2.98 8.29 -6.96
CA VAL A 196 -3.51 9.65 -7.10
C VAL A 196 -2.44 10.67 -6.72
N ASP A 197 -1.80 11.27 -7.71
CA ASP A 197 -0.83 12.37 -7.52
C ASP A 197 -1.37 13.73 -7.99
N THR A 198 -2.25 13.74 -8.97
CA THR A 198 -2.81 14.94 -9.59
C THR A 198 -4.35 14.97 -9.52
N GLY A 199 -4.95 16.12 -9.89
CA GLY A 199 -6.39 16.22 -9.99
C GLY A 199 -6.99 15.31 -11.09
N ASP A 200 -6.23 15.05 -12.17
CA ASP A 200 -6.65 14.12 -13.23
C ASP A 200 -6.66 12.68 -12.75
N ASP A 201 -5.66 12.27 -11.96
CA ASP A 201 -5.61 10.95 -11.33
C ASP A 201 -6.78 10.76 -10.36
N LEU A 202 -7.11 11.79 -9.57
CA LEU A 202 -8.27 11.75 -8.67
C LEU A 202 -9.58 11.56 -9.45
N ARG A 203 -9.76 12.29 -10.54
CA ARG A 203 -10.92 12.10 -11.43
C ARG A 203 -10.97 10.69 -12.03
N ALA A 204 -9.82 10.13 -12.39
CA ALA A 204 -9.72 8.76 -12.88
C ALA A 204 -10.08 7.74 -11.77
N ALA A 205 -9.55 7.92 -10.57
CA ALA A 205 -9.88 7.08 -9.41
C ALA A 205 -11.38 7.14 -9.06
N VAL A 206 -11.99 8.34 -9.11
CA VAL A 206 -13.45 8.51 -8.89
C VAL A 206 -14.26 7.74 -9.93
N ARG A 207 -13.84 7.73 -11.20
CA ARG A 207 -14.52 6.92 -12.25
C ARG A 207 -14.38 5.42 -12.02
N LEU A 208 -13.26 4.96 -11.44
CA LEU A 208 -13.09 3.56 -11.02
C LEU A 208 -13.95 3.19 -9.80
N GLY A 209 -14.36 4.19 -9.02
CA GLY A 209 -15.09 4.03 -7.78
C GLY A 209 -14.15 4.05 -6.57
N VAL A 210 -14.02 5.22 -5.93
CA VAL A 210 -13.24 5.40 -4.70
C VAL A 210 -14.00 4.90 -3.48
N GLY A 211 -13.26 4.64 -2.40
CA GLY A 211 -13.86 4.27 -1.12
C GLY A 211 -14.59 5.44 -0.42
N PRO A 212 -15.31 5.15 0.67
CA PRO A 212 -16.20 6.11 1.33
C PRO A 212 -15.46 7.32 1.89
N HIS A 213 -14.25 7.16 2.42
CA HIS A 213 -13.49 8.28 3.02
C HIS A 213 -13.13 9.32 1.95
N THR A 214 -12.71 8.88 0.77
CA THR A 214 -12.39 9.77 -0.36
C THR A 214 -13.66 10.37 -0.94
N ALA A 215 -14.72 9.58 -1.13
CA ALA A 215 -15.98 10.04 -1.68
C ALA A 215 -16.56 11.20 -0.84
N ASP A 216 -16.59 11.06 0.48
CA ASP A 216 -17.07 12.11 1.40
C ASP A 216 -16.27 13.41 1.28
N ARG A 217 -14.94 13.31 1.21
CA ARG A 217 -14.06 14.48 1.08
C ARG A 217 -14.18 15.14 -0.29
N TRP A 218 -14.29 14.33 -1.34
CA TRP A 218 -14.50 14.81 -2.71
C TRP A 218 -15.82 15.54 -2.85
N ALA A 219 -16.93 14.99 -2.29
CA ALA A 219 -18.25 15.61 -2.35
C ALA A 219 -18.31 16.96 -1.61
N THR A 220 -17.56 17.12 -0.52
CA THR A 220 -17.57 18.34 0.31
C THR A 220 -16.57 19.38 -0.15
N GLY A 221 -15.56 19.02 -0.96
CA GLY A 221 -14.44 19.89 -1.34
C GLY A 221 -14.47 20.46 -2.75
N VAL A 222 -15.32 19.95 -3.63
CA VAL A 222 -15.38 20.42 -5.04
C VAL A 222 -16.50 21.45 -5.20
N PRO A 223 -16.20 22.67 -5.72
CA PRO A 223 -17.23 23.64 -6.10
C PRO A 223 -18.20 23.03 -7.11
N ALA A 224 -19.49 23.37 -7.00
CA ALA A 224 -20.58 22.77 -7.79
C ALA A 224 -20.44 22.88 -9.33
N ARG A 225 -19.44 23.61 -9.83
CA ARG A 225 -19.20 23.81 -11.28
C ARG A 225 -18.37 22.72 -11.95
N ASP A 226 -17.72 21.84 -11.19
CA ASP A 226 -16.82 20.80 -11.71
C ASP A 226 -17.33 19.36 -11.44
N ARG A 227 -18.63 19.22 -11.16
CA ARG A 227 -19.27 17.90 -10.97
C ARG A 227 -19.90 17.36 -12.24
#